data_b623a59163b526134c8d55ea11f472ce
#
_entry.id   b623a59163b526134c8d55ea11f472ce
#
_cell.length_a   1.000
_cell.length_b   1.000
_cell.length_c   1.000
_cell.angle_alpha   90.00
_cell.angle_beta   90.00
_cell.angle_gamma   90.00
#
_symmetry.space_group_name_H-M   'P 1'
#
loop_
_entity.id
_entity.type
_entity.pdbx_description
1 polymer ?
#
loop_
_entity_poly.entity_id
_entity_poly.type
_entity_poly.pdbx_seq_one_letter_code
_entity_poly.pdbx_strand_id
1 'polypeptide(L)'
;MAMKNRIYFRFVGAVVLLLLLSSCKKGKEENAAPKVYPTEVLAPVSRTGQVQYPAVLKGRQSVEIRPQCSGLITRICIEEGACVKKGQILFVIDQAPYLAALKTASANLSQAEARLETARLTLDSKETLFNENVISDYELQTARNDLKAAEAALEQMKAQCDNARTELSYTEVKSPVDGVAGMIPYRVGALVDRNITEPLVCVSDTEEMFAYFSVSESDELARSTRFGTQEISFRSVNKAIPVVSGIIDALSGTVDARTGTISVRARIPNKDKILYDGSTGTVLVSSKKTNCIVIPQTATYEIQNRMFVYKVMDGRAVSTSVEVEDIGNGKEYIVLSGLKAGDKIVTEGAGLLREGTEISESITAKNASL
;
A
#
# COMPACT_ATOMS: atom_id res chain seq x y z
N MET A 1 15.48 72.48 -70.36
CA MET A 1 15.09 72.52 -68.93
C MET A 1 15.29 71.21 -68.17
N ALA A 2 15.99 70.22 -68.75
CA ALA A 2 16.09 68.85 -68.21
C ALA A 2 17.47 68.48 -67.62
N MET A 3 18.45 69.39 -67.65
CA MET A 3 19.82 69.08 -67.19
C MET A 3 20.10 69.62 -65.77
N LYS A 4 19.32 70.55 -65.22
CA LYS A 4 19.53 71.07 -63.88
C LYS A 4 18.99 70.14 -62.75
N ASN A 5 18.00 69.28 -63.04
CA ASN A 5 17.40 68.41 -62.03
C ASN A 5 18.24 67.14 -61.77
N ARG A 6 19.14 66.71 -62.66
CA ARG A 6 19.96 65.54 -62.50
C ARG A 6 21.14 65.75 -61.52
N ILE A 7 21.62 67.02 -61.43
CA ILE A 7 22.70 67.39 -60.53
C ILE A 7 22.20 67.49 -59.09
N TYR A 8 21.00 68.03 -58.85
CA TYR A 8 20.38 68.12 -57.55
C TYR A 8 20.08 66.74 -56.96
N PHE A 9 19.63 65.75 -57.76
CA PHE A 9 19.32 64.42 -57.30
C PHE A 9 20.58 63.65 -56.94
N ARG A 10 21.73 63.86 -57.57
CA ARG A 10 23.00 63.31 -57.26
C ARG A 10 23.62 63.91 -56.00
N PHE A 11 23.43 65.18 -55.72
CA PHE A 11 23.90 65.89 -54.56
C PHE A 11 23.09 65.52 -53.35
N VAL A 12 21.77 65.40 -53.43
CA VAL A 12 20.91 64.90 -52.35
C VAL A 12 21.17 63.41 -52.02
N GLY A 13 21.42 62.58 -53.01
CA GLY A 13 21.80 61.14 -52.77
C GLY A 13 23.14 61.02 -52.08
N ALA A 14 24.13 61.86 -52.40
CA ALA A 14 25.44 61.85 -51.76
C ALA A 14 25.42 62.33 -50.27
N VAL A 15 24.58 63.35 -50.00
CA VAL A 15 24.38 63.86 -48.61
C VAL A 15 23.62 62.87 -47.74
N VAL A 16 22.62 62.14 -48.30
CA VAL A 16 21.91 61.07 -47.55
C VAL A 16 22.79 59.88 -47.33
N LEU A 17 23.70 59.51 -48.26
CA LEU A 17 24.65 58.46 -48.10
C LEU A 17 25.72 58.79 -47.05
N LEU A 18 26.15 60.09 -46.98
CA LEU A 18 27.11 60.60 -45.98
C LEU A 18 26.50 60.62 -44.54
N LEU A 19 25.17 60.87 -44.44
CA LEU A 19 24.45 60.87 -43.16
C LEU A 19 24.20 59.44 -42.64
N LEU A 20 24.16 58.44 -43.48
CA LEU A 20 24.01 57.05 -43.10
C LEU A 20 25.34 56.44 -42.59
N LEU A 21 26.50 57.00 -42.91
CA LEU A 21 27.82 56.53 -42.47
C LEU A 21 28.23 57.10 -41.10
N SER A 22 27.55 58.13 -40.58
CA SER A 22 27.84 58.71 -39.26
C SER A 22 27.05 58.10 -38.09
N SER A 23 26.21 57.04 -38.34
CA SER A 23 25.41 56.38 -37.31
C SER A 23 26.06 55.16 -36.68
N CYS A 24 27.38 54.94 -36.86
CA CYS A 24 28.14 54.00 -36.03
C CYS A 24 28.63 54.72 -34.77
N LYS A 25 27.70 55.07 -33.86
CA LYS A 25 28.08 55.28 -32.45
C LYS A 25 28.50 53.90 -31.90
N LYS A 26 29.81 53.70 -31.69
CA LYS A 26 30.33 52.72 -30.76
C LYS A 26 29.53 52.87 -29.49
N GLY A 27 28.65 51.87 -29.21
CA GLY A 27 28.04 51.73 -27.88
C GLY A 27 29.18 51.71 -26.88
N LYS A 28 29.29 52.77 -26.07
CA LYS A 28 30.01 52.70 -24.80
C LYS A 28 29.43 51.47 -24.10
N GLU A 29 30.25 50.45 -23.79
CA GLU A 29 29.96 49.52 -22.72
C GLU A 29 29.67 50.41 -21.52
N GLU A 30 28.40 50.55 -21.22
CA GLU A 30 27.92 51.10 -19.96
C GLU A 30 28.48 50.09 -18.92
N ASN A 31 29.46 50.51 -18.17
CA ASN A 31 29.89 49.83 -16.96
C ASN A 31 28.65 49.81 -16.05
N ALA A 32 27.77 48.84 -16.29
CA ALA A 32 26.68 48.54 -15.38
C ALA A 32 27.36 48.26 -14.03
N ALA A 33 26.99 49.01 -13.02
CA ALA A 33 27.48 48.78 -11.67
C ALA A 33 27.39 47.27 -11.38
N PRO A 34 28.41 46.65 -10.79
CA PRO A 34 28.44 45.21 -10.57
C PRO A 34 27.17 44.79 -9.85
N LYS A 35 26.37 43.97 -10.49
CA LYS A 35 25.12 43.45 -9.90
C LYS A 35 25.51 42.66 -8.68
N VAL A 36 24.99 43.06 -7.52
CA VAL A 36 25.20 42.36 -6.26
C VAL A 36 24.36 41.10 -6.25
N TYR A 37 24.99 39.96 -6.20
CA TYR A 37 24.34 38.68 -6.07
C TYR A 37 24.48 38.11 -4.66
N PRO A 38 23.40 37.60 -4.04
CA PRO A 38 23.51 36.95 -2.75
C PRO A 38 24.35 35.66 -2.88
N THR A 39 25.32 35.52 -2.00
CA THR A 39 26.21 34.34 -1.96
C THR A 39 26.17 33.70 -0.60
N GLU A 40 26.35 32.39 -0.55
CA GLU A 40 26.39 31.57 0.66
C GLU A 40 27.61 30.65 0.64
N VAL A 41 28.27 30.49 1.78
CA VAL A 41 29.33 29.50 1.97
C VAL A 41 28.69 28.20 2.45
N LEU A 42 28.92 27.14 1.72
CA LEU A 42 28.31 25.84 2.00
C LEU A 42 28.92 25.19 3.24
N ALA A 43 28.07 24.82 4.17
CA ALA A 43 28.44 24.06 5.36
C ALA A 43 27.67 22.74 5.42
N PRO A 44 28.26 21.69 5.99
CA PRO A 44 27.54 20.46 6.21
C PRO A 44 26.40 20.67 7.21
N VAL A 45 25.19 20.24 6.84
CA VAL A 45 24.00 20.37 7.69
C VAL A 45 23.30 19.01 7.79
N SER A 46 22.49 18.85 8.82
CA SER A 46 21.54 17.72 8.87
C SER A 46 20.18 18.19 8.41
N ARG A 47 19.57 17.45 7.52
CA ARG A 47 18.20 17.71 7.04
C ARG A 47 17.34 16.49 7.18
N THR A 48 16.10 16.70 7.55
CA THR A 48 15.06 15.68 7.50
C THR A 48 14.24 15.92 6.25
N GLY A 49 14.34 15.03 5.30
CA GLY A 49 13.51 14.98 4.11
C GLY A 49 12.30 14.07 4.34
N GLN A 50 11.32 14.13 3.46
CA GLN A 50 10.18 13.21 3.42
C GLN A 50 10.12 12.58 2.04
N VAL A 51 10.29 11.27 2.00
CA VAL A 51 10.06 10.49 0.78
C VAL A 51 8.62 10.04 0.77
N GLN A 52 7.97 10.14 -0.40
CA GLN A 52 6.55 9.86 -0.58
C GLN A 52 6.37 8.61 -1.41
N TYR A 53 5.57 7.66 -0.89
CA TYR A 53 5.25 6.42 -1.58
C TYR A 53 3.73 6.29 -1.71
N PRO A 54 3.20 6.03 -2.92
CA PRO A 54 1.78 5.69 -3.07
C PRO A 54 1.48 4.40 -2.32
N ALA A 55 0.38 4.38 -1.60
CA ALA A 55 0.00 3.26 -0.74
C ALA A 55 -1.49 2.96 -0.83
N VAL A 56 -1.81 1.69 -0.60
CA VAL A 56 -3.18 1.18 -0.46
C VAL A 56 -3.35 0.66 0.96
N LEU A 57 -4.41 1.07 1.62
CA LEU A 57 -4.80 0.56 2.92
C LEU A 57 -5.59 -0.74 2.78
N LYS A 58 -5.28 -1.69 3.64
CA LYS A 58 -6.09 -2.89 3.84
C LYS A 58 -6.35 -3.07 5.33
N GLY A 59 -7.55 -3.56 5.67
CA GLY A 59 -7.85 -4.00 7.02
C GLY A 59 -6.89 -5.10 7.47
N ARG A 60 -6.76 -5.29 8.79
CA ARG A 60 -5.93 -6.35 9.37
C ARG A 60 -6.28 -7.72 8.79
N GLN A 61 -7.58 -7.96 8.61
CA GLN A 61 -8.11 -9.15 7.98
C GLN A 61 -9.39 -8.78 7.23
N SER A 62 -9.46 -9.15 5.97
CA SER A 62 -10.66 -9.01 5.15
C SER A 62 -11.04 -10.40 4.65
N VAL A 63 -12.24 -10.87 4.98
CA VAL A 63 -12.71 -12.20 4.66
C VAL A 63 -13.98 -12.13 3.85
N GLU A 64 -13.93 -12.73 2.67
CA GLU A 64 -15.09 -12.95 1.82
C GLU A 64 -15.92 -14.10 2.38
N ILE A 65 -17.12 -13.82 2.81
CA ILE A 65 -18.06 -14.83 3.32
C ILE A 65 -18.82 -15.44 2.16
N ARG A 66 -18.59 -16.72 1.93
CA ARG A 66 -19.24 -17.51 0.88
C ARG A 66 -20.03 -18.65 1.50
N PRO A 67 -21.18 -19.04 0.92
CA PRO A 67 -21.98 -20.16 1.44
C PRO A 67 -21.23 -21.47 1.23
N GLN A 68 -21.39 -22.40 2.17
CA GLN A 68 -20.82 -23.76 2.07
C GLN A 68 -21.86 -24.80 1.66
N CYS A 69 -23.12 -24.40 1.53
CA CYS A 69 -24.23 -25.23 1.08
C CYS A 69 -25.09 -24.47 0.07
N SER A 70 -25.96 -25.18 -0.66
CA SER A 70 -26.85 -24.60 -1.64
C SER A 70 -28.26 -24.46 -1.08
N GLY A 71 -28.92 -23.34 -1.39
CA GLY A 71 -30.31 -23.11 -0.97
C GLY A 71 -30.74 -21.66 -1.12
N LEU A 72 -31.99 -21.38 -0.76
CA LEU A 72 -32.50 -20.00 -0.74
C LEU A 72 -32.11 -19.31 0.55
N ILE A 73 -31.73 -18.03 0.46
CA ILE A 73 -31.55 -17.19 1.66
C ILE A 73 -32.93 -16.95 2.28
N THR A 74 -33.15 -17.47 3.48
CA THR A 74 -34.41 -17.29 4.22
C THR A 74 -34.37 -16.06 5.11
N ARG A 75 -33.20 -15.71 5.63
CA ARG A 75 -33.04 -14.55 6.51
C ARG A 75 -31.64 -13.95 6.40
N ILE A 76 -31.55 -12.63 6.40
CA ILE A 76 -30.33 -11.84 6.57
C ILE A 76 -30.39 -11.26 7.97
N CYS A 77 -29.36 -11.53 8.79
CA CYS A 77 -29.32 -11.19 10.22
C CYS A 77 -28.45 -9.97 10.53
N ILE A 78 -27.92 -9.31 9.51
CA ILE A 78 -27.06 -8.14 9.62
C ILE A 78 -27.49 -7.05 8.66
N GLU A 79 -27.07 -5.83 8.94
CA GLU A 79 -27.21 -4.67 8.06
C GLU A 79 -25.85 -4.35 7.41
N GLU A 80 -25.89 -3.70 6.25
CA GLU A 80 -24.70 -3.21 5.56
C GLU A 80 -24.00 -2.15 6.44
N GLY A 81 -22.69 -2.29 6.61
CA GLY A 81 -21.90 -1.40 7.48
C GLY A 81 -21.97 -1.72 8.98
N ALA A 82 -22.74 -2.74 9.40
CA ALA A 82 -22.84 -3.11 10.82
C ALA A 82 -21.55 -3.76 11.34
N CYS A 83 -21.24 -3.52 12.61
CA CYS A 83 -20.20 -4.25 13.33
C CYS A 83 -20.67 -5.67 13.63
N VAL A 84 -19.87 -6.68 13.29
CA VAL A 84 -20.14 -8.09 13.51
C VAL A 84 -19.06 -8.71 14.39
N LYS A 85 -19.44 -9.74 15.17
CA LYS A 85 -18.51 -10.51 16.01
C LYS A 85 -18.26 -11.87 15.41
N LYS A 86 -17.08 -12.42 15.69
CA LYS A 86 -16.74 -13.81 15.36
C LYS A 86 -17.81 -14.78 15.91
N GLY A 87 -18.29 -15.67 15.04
CA GLY A 87 -19.34 -16.63 15.37
C GLY A 87 -20.78 -16.08 15.26
N GLN A 88 -20.97 -14.77 15.02
CA GLN A 88 -22.30 -14.18 14.79
C GLN A 88 -22.89 -14.70 13.48
N ILE A 89 -24.17 -15.08 13.51
CA ILE A 89 -24.92 -15.52 12.32
C ILE A 89 -25.19 -14.28 11.45
N LEU A 90 -24.80 -14.38 10.18
CA LEU A 90 -24.95 -13.32 9.19
C LEU A 90 -26.12 -13.63 8.25
N PHE A 91 -26.22 -14.88 7.77
CA PHE A 91 -27.25 -15.34 6.87
C PHE A 91 -27.78 -16.69 7.32
N VAL A 92 -29.04 -16.94 7.02
CA VAL A 92 -29.67 -18.26 7.18
C VAL A 92 -30.17 -18.72 5.81
N ILE A 93 -29.69 -19.89 5.39
CA ILE A 93 -30.09 -20.58 4.16
C ILE A 93 -31.21 -21.57 4.54
N ASP A 94 -32.07 -21.94 3.59
CA ASP A 94 -33.17 -22.86 3.84
C ASP A 94 -32.68 -24.16 4.51
N GLN A 95 -33.13 -24.36 5.75
CA GLN A 95 -32.75 -25.50 6.59
C GLN A 95 -33.60 -26.73 6.38
N ALA A 96 -34.78 -26.60 5.78
CA ALA A 96 -35.77 -27.69 5.70
C ALA A 96 -35.20 -29.01 5.11
N PRO A 97 -34.50 -28.99 3.97
CA PRO A 97 -33.94 -30.23 3.39
C PRO A 97 -32.82 -30.82 4.29
N TYR A 98 -32.01 -29.99 4.91
CA TYR A 98 -30.91 -30.44 5.78
C TYR A 98 -31.42 -31.00 7.10
N LEU A 99 -32.44 -30.41 7.69
CA LEU A 99 -33.12 -30.94 8.88
C LEU A 99 -33.75 -32.31 8.58
N ALA A 100 -34.39 -32.46 7.42
CA ALA A 100 -34.96 -33.78 7.01
C ALA A 100 -33.85 -34.83 6.86
N ALA A 101 -32.71 -34.47 6.22
CA ALA A 101 -31.56 -35.37 6.08
C ALA A 101 -30.97 -35.76 7.43
N LEU A 102 -30.80 -34.82 8.36
CA LEU A 102 -30.35 -35.11 9.71
C LEU A 102 -31.28 -36.03 10.47
N LYS A 103 -32.61 -35.80 10.38
CA LYS A 103 -33.62 -36.65 11.00
C LYS A 103 -33.56 -38.08 10.48
N THR A 104 -33.38 -38.27 9.17
CA THR A 104 -33.19 -39.58 8.57
C THR A 104 -31.92 -40.26 9.05
N ALA A 105 -30.80 -39.56 9.05
CA ALA A 105 -29.52 -40.08 9.52
C ALA A 105 -29.58 -40.47 11.00
N SER A 106 -30.23 -39.67 11.87
CA SER A 106 -30.41 -39.98 13.28
C SER A 106 -31.28 -41.21 13.53
N ALA A 107 -32.34 -41.41 12.70
CA ALA A 107 -33.17 -42.63 12.77
C ALA A 107 -32.35 -43.88 12.40
N ASN A 108 -31.49 -43.80 11.37
CA ASN A 108 -30.61 -44.89 10.95
C ASN A 108 -29.55 -45.20 12.06
N LEU A 109 -29.05 -44.17 12.72
CA LEU A 109 -28.15 -44.33 13.86
C LEU A 109 -28.83 -45.09 14.99
N SER A 110 -30.04 -44.68 15.41
CA SER A 110 -30.80 -45.39 16.45
C SER A 110 -31.12 -46.83 16.08
N GLN A 111 -31.37 -47.11 14.78
CA GLN A 111 -31.53 -48.49 14.31
C GLN A 111 -30.23 -49.32 14.47
N ALA A 112 -29.06 -48.74 14.18
CA ALA A 112 -27.76 -49.41 14.34
C ALA A 112 -27.43 -49.66 15.82
N GLU A 113 -27.76 -48.70 16.70
CA GLU A 113 -27.64 -48.85 18.14
C GLU A 113 -28.44 -50.05 18.66
N ALA A 114 -29.71 -50.17 18.25
CA ALA A 114 -30.57 -51.30 18.62
C ALA A 114 -30.02 -52.63 18.11
N ARG A 115 -29.44 -52.68 16.89
CA ARG A 115 -28.79 -53.86 16.32
C ARG A 115 -27.56 -54.28 17.11
N LEU A 116 -26.73 -53.31 17.51
CA LEU A 116 -25.56 -53.55 18.34
C LEU A 116 -25.95 -54.16 19.70
N GLU A 117 -26.98 -53.61 20.34
CA GLU A 117 -27.48 -54.13 21.60
C GLU A 117 -27.99 -55.59 21.47
N THR A 118 -28.71 -55.88 20.38
CA THR A 118 -29.14 -57.27 20.11
C THR A 118 -27.93 -58.19 19.91
N ALA A 119 -26.92 -57.78 19.16
CA ALA A 119 -25.69 -58.57 18.96
C ALA A 119 -24.92 -58.80 20.26
N ARG A 120 -24.89 -57.84 21.16
CA ARG A 120 -24.27 -57.96 22.52
C ARG A 120 -25.02 -59.00 23.35
N LEU A 121 -26.34 -58.90 23.44
CA LEU A 121 -27.18 -59.86 24.17
C LEU A 121 -27.01 -61.28 23.61
N THR A 122 -26.94 -61.40 22.26
CA THR A 122 -26.72 -62.67 21.61
C THR A 122 -25.37 -63.28 21.96
N LEU A 123 -24.30 -62.48 21.97
CA LEU A 123 -22.96 -62.95 22.36
C LEU A 123 -22.93 -63.37 23.81
N ASP A 124 -23.48 -62.58 24.74
CA ASP A 124 -23.53 -62.88 26.16
C ASP A 124 -24.23 -64.24 26.44
N SER A 125 -25.37 -64.45 25.78
CA SER A 125 -26.08 -65.72 25.82
C SER A 125 -25.26 -66.88 25.24
N LYS A 126 -24.55 -66.69 24.12
CA LYS A 126 -23.68 -67.72 23.52
C LYS A 126 -22.45 -68.00 24.38
N GLU A 127 -21.86 -67.00 25.03
CA GLU A 127 -20.74 -67.20 25.98
C GLU A 127 -21.17 -68.03 27.19
N THR A 128 -22.38 -67.83 27.73
CA THR A 128 -22.94 -68.61 28.80
C THR A 128 -23.12 -70.06 28.37
N LEU A 129 -23.76 -70.33 27.20
CA LEU A 129 -23.96 -71.68 26.67
C LEU A 129 -22.64 -72.42 26.34
N PHE A 130 -21.63 -71.69 25.87
CA PHE A 130 -20.30 -72.28 25.61
C PHE A 130 -19.60 -72.74 26.90
N ASN A 131 -19.67 -71.91 27.92
CA ASN A 131 -19.11 -72.27 29.25
C ASN A 131 -19.78 -73.53 29.86
N GLU A 132 -21.04 -73.76 29.52
CA GLU A 132 -21.78 -74.97 29.89
C GLU A 132 -21.56 -76.14 28.89
N ASN A 133 -20.68 -76.00 27.88
CA ASN A 133 -20.36 -77.00 26.86
C ASN A 133 -21.58 -77.40 25.98
N VAL A 134 -22.55 -76.53 25.82
CA VAL A 134 -23.75 -76.76 25.04
C VAL A 134 -23.59 -76.44 23.55
N ILE A 135 -22.68 -75.46 23.21
CA ILE A 135 -22.45 -75.02 21.83
C ILE A 135 -20.97 -75.17 21.43
N SER A 136 -20.73 -75.11 20.08
CA SER A 136 -19.37 -75.23 19.56
C SER A 136 -18.63 -73.90 19.58
N ASP A 137 -17.27 -73.96 19.53
CA ASP A 137 -16.43 -72.76 19.39
C ASP A 137 -16.78 -71.96 18.12
N TYR A 138 -17.16 -72.62 17.03
CA TYR A 138 -17.60 -72.01 15.79
C TYR A 138 -18.82 -71.08 16.00
N GLU A 139 -19.81 -71.51 16.78
CA GLU A 139 -20.98 -70.67 17.07
C GLU A 139 -20.64 -69.45 17.92
N LEU A 140 -19.78 -69.62 18.92
CA LEU A 140 -19.29 -68.53 19.73
C LEU A 140 -18.52 -67.52 18.88
N GLN A 141 -17.60 -68.00 18.02
CA GLN A 141 -16.81 -67.14 17.15
C GLN A 141 -17.70 -66.41 16.12
N THR A 142 -18.76 -67.01 15.65
CA THR A 142 -19.75 -66.36 14.77
C THR A 142 -20.43 -65.21 15.49
N ALA A 143 -20.90 -65.40 16.72
CA ALA A 143 -21.53 -64.34 17.50
C ALA A 143 -20.55 -63.18 17.82
N ARG A 144 -19.25 -63.45 18.04
CA ARG A 144 -18.23 -62.42 18.19
C ARG A 144 -18.03 -61.63 16.89
N ASN A 145 -18.03 -62.29 15.75
CA ASN A 145 -17.91 -61.59 14.45
C ASN A 145 -19.16 -60.77 14.15
N ASP A 146 -20.34 -61.25 14.53
CA ASP A 146 -21.61 -60.50 14.35
C ASP A 146 -21.59 -59.25 15.24
N LEU A 147 -21.11 -59.33 16.45
CA LEU A 147 -20.92 -58.13 17.29
C LEU A 147 -19.99 -57.13 16.64
N LYS A 148 -18.80 -57.57 16.17
CA LYS A 148 -17.87 -56.69 15.46
C LYS A 148 -18.48 -56.03 14.23
N ALA A 149 -19.28 -56.78 13.47
CA ALA A 149 -19.99 -56.23 12.30
C ALA A 149 -21.03 -55.17 12.70
N ALA A 150 -21.75 -55.42 13.83
CA ALA A 150 -22.71 -54.43 14.35
C ALA A 150 -22.02 -53.15 14.88
N GLU A 151 -20.85 -53.29 15.53
CA GLU A 151 -20.02 -52.16 15.97
C GLU A 151 -19.57 -51.32 14.77
N ALA A 152 -19.07 -51.98 13.72
CA ALA A 152 -18.65 -51.28 12.50
C ALA A 152 -19.81 -50.54 11.81
N ALA A 153 -20.99 -51.19 11.80
CA ALA A 153 -22.22 -50.57 11.23
C ALA A 153 -22.66 -49.36 12.06
N LEU A 154 -22.55 -49.40 13.39
CA LEU A 154 -22.85 -48.27 14.26
C LEU A 154 -21.92 -47.10 13.96
N GLU A 155 -20.60 -47.31 13.90
CA GLU A 155 -19.66 -46.24 13.56
C GLU A 155 -19.89 -45.61 12.19
N GLN A 156 -20.29 -46.41 11.20
CA GLN A 156 -20.71 -45.93 9.89
C GLN A 156 -21.94 -44.99 9.96
N MET A 157 -22.99 -45.40 10.68
CA MET A 157 -24.21 -44.58 10.82
C MET A 157 -23.96 -43.34 11.65
N LYS A 158 -23.09 -43.42 12.65
CA LYS A 158 -22.64 -42.26 13.44
C LYS A 158 -21.92 -41.21 12.56
N ALA A 159 -20.97 -41.65 11.73
CA ALA A 159 -20.32 -40.79 10.77
C ALA A 159 -21.31 -40.12 9.78
N GLN A 160 -22.34 -40.86 9.30
CA GLN A 160 -23.38 -40.28 8.44
C GLN A 160 -24.23 -39.23 9.18
N CYS A 161 -24.57 -39.47 10.46
CA CYS A 161 -25.30 -38.49 11.28
C CYS A 161 -24.48 -37.22 11.51
N ASP A 162 -23.18 -37.36 11.78
CA ASP A 162 -22.27 -36.22 11.98
C ASP A 162 -22.08 -35.41 10.68
N ASN A 163 -21.99 -36.07 9.53
CA ASN A 163 -21.99 -35.40 8.23
C ASN A 163 -23.27 -34.60 7.99
N ALA A 164 -24.45 -35.16 8.22
CA ALA A 164 -25.74 -34.47 8.06
C ALA A 164 -25.84 -33.27 9.05
N ARG A 165 -25.33 -33.42 10.26
CA ARG A 165 -25.25 -32.33 11.26
C ARG A 165 -24.33 -31.19 10.79
N THR A 166 -23.20 -31.54 10.19
CA THR A 166 -22.24 -30.59 9.64
C THR A 166 -22.85 -29.82 8.46
N GLU A 167 -23.51 -30.51 7.54
CA GLU A 167 -24.23 -29.88 6.43
C GLU A 167 -25.32 -28.92 6.90
N LEU A 168 -26.08 -29.30 7.92
CA LEU A 168 -27.06 -28.40 8.54
C LEU A 168 -26.37 -27.18 9.16
N SER A 169 -25.21 -27.33 9.78
CA SER A 169 -24.49 -26.20 10.36
C SER A 169 -24.05 -25.16 9.32
N TYR A 170 -23.82 -25.56 8.08
CA TYR A 170 -23.46 -24.67 6.97
C TYR A 170 -24.61 -23.79 6.49
N THR A 171 -25.86 -24.12 6.85
CA THR A 171 -27.01 -23.27 6.57
C THR A 171 -27.03 -22.00 7.41
N GLU A 172 -26.35 -21.99 8.54
CA GLU A 172 -26.11 -20.80 9.35
C GLU A 172 -24.74 -20.25 9.00
N VAL A 173 -24.72 -19.28 8.09
CA VAL A 173 -23.46 -18.62 7.68
C VAL A 173 -23.04 -17.66 8.77
N LYS A 174 -21.86 -17.92 9.38
CA LYS A 174 -21.31 -17.16 10.52
C LYS A 174 -20.06 -16.40 10.11
N SER A 175 -19.80 -15.28 10.82
CA SER A 175 -18.56 -14.55 10.65
C SER A 175 -17.38 -15.32 11.29
N PRO A 176 -16.27 -15.56 10.58
CA PRO A 176 -15.07 -16.15 11.16
C PRO A 176 -14.22 -15.15 11.95
N VAL A 177 -14.48 -13.86 11.82
CA VAL A 177 -13.69 -12.75 12.38
C VAL A 177 -14.60 -11.67 12.96
N ASP A 178 -14.04 -10.85 13.86
CA ASP A 178 -14.64 -9.58 14.24
C ASP A 178 -14.39 -8.54 13.14
N GLY A 179 -15.33 -7.63 12.90
CA GLY A 179 -15.13 -6.61 11.88
C GLY A 179 -16.38 -5.84 11.52
N VAL A 180 -16.33 -5.18 10.36
CA VAL A 180 -17.45 -4.44 9.77
C VAL A 180 -17.91 -5.15 8.51
N ALA A 181 -19.23 -5.39 8.42
CA ALA A 181 -19.85 -5.98 7.23
C ALA A 181 -19.85 -4.97 6.08
N GLY A 182 -19.42 -5.40 4.92
CA GLY A 182 -19.50 -4.62 3.67
C GLY A 182 -20.91 -4.60 3.08
N MET A 183 -20.99 -4.32 1.77
CA MET A 183 -22.25 -4.36 1.02
C MET A 183 -22.72 -5.80 0.84
N ILE A 184 -24.06 -5.99 0.81
CA ILE A 184 -24.72 -7.29 0.67
C ILE A 184 -25.41 -7.34 -0.70
N PRO A 185 -24.82 -8.02 -1.71
CA PRO A 185 -25.40 -8.05 -3.06
C PRO A 185 -26.67 -8.92 -3.16
N TYR A 186 -26.86 -9.86 -2.22
CA TYR A 186 -27.98 -10.77 -2.21
C TYR A 186 -29.14 -10.32 -1.32
N ARG A 187 -30.35 -10.77 -1.65
CA ARG A 187 -31.57 -10.47 -0.86
C ARG A 187 -32.23 -11.77 -0.42
N VAL A 188 -33.12 -11.68 0.55
CA VAL A 188 -33.96 -12.81 0.96
C VAL A 188 -34.71 -13.37 -0.24
N GLY A 189 -34.68 -14.69 -0.41
CA GLY A 189 -35.23 -15.41 -1.57
C GLY A 189 -34.22 -15.64 -2.70
N ALA A 190 -33.01 -15.10 -2.64
CA ALA A 190 -31.97 -15.43 -3.61
C ALA A 190 -31.46 -16.86 -3.42
N LEU A 191 -31.25 -17.56 -4.54
CA LEU A 191 -30.60 -18.88 -4.57
C LEU A 191 -29.09 -18.66 -4.51
N VAL A 192 -28.44 -19.33 -3.58
CA VAL A 192 -26.97 -19.28 -3.41
C VAL A 192 -26.38 -20.69 -3.37
N ASP A 193 -25.13 -20.81 -3.76
CA ASP A 193 -24.37 -22.06 -3.73
C ASP A 193 -22.87 -21.79 -3.49
N ARG A 194 -22.04 -22.84 -3.47
CA ARG A 194 -20.58 -22.72 -3.24
C ARG A 194 -19.84 -21.97 -4.36
N ASN A 195 -20.42 -21.86 -5.55
CA ASN A 195 -19.78 -21.34 -6.76
C ASN A 195 -20.27 -19.92 -7.13
N ILE A 196 -20.94 -19.22 -6.23
CA ILE A 196 -21.38 -17.85 -6.49
C ILE A 196 -20.18 -16.95 -6.86
N THR A 197 -20.40 -16.07 -7.84
CA THR A 197 -19.35 -15.16 -8.33
C THR A 197 -18.96 -14.14 -7.27
N GLU A 198 -19.96 -13.50 -6.65
CA GLU A 198 -19.77 -12.51 -5.60
C GLU A 198 -19.96 -13.14 -4.22
N PRO A 199 -19.19 -12.76 -3.19
CA PRO A 199 -19.40 -13.21 -1.83
C PRO A 199 -20.73 -12.70 -1.26
N LEU A 200 -21.29 -13.41 -0.27
CA LEU A 200 -22.50 -12.94 0.45
C LEU A 200 -22.29 -11.59 1.12
N VAL A 201 -21.12 -11.42 1.71
CA VAL A 201 -20.65 -10.20 2.32
C VAL A 201 -19.12 -10.31 2.53
N CYS A 202 -18.43 -9.19 2.49
CA CYS A 202 -17.04 -9.11 2.92
C CYS A 202 -17.01 -8.52 4.35
N VAL A 203 -16.37 -9.22 5.29
CA VAL A 203 -16.18 -8.72 6.65
C VAL A 203 -14.73 -8.29 6.81
N SER A 204 -14.51 -7.02 7.11
CA SER A 204 -13.17 -6.43 7.26
C SER A 204 -12.94 -5.99 8.71
N ASP A 205 -11.86 -6.49 9.30
CA ASP A 205 -11.35 -5.98 10.57
C ASP A 205 -10.58 -4.68 10.29
N THR A 206 -11.17 -3.58 10.71
CA THR A 206 -10.65 -2.23 10.48
C THR A 206 -10.11 -1.55 11.73
N GLU A 207 -9.92 -2.27 12.85
CA GLU A 207 -9.32 -1.69 14.08
C GLU A 207 -7.87 -1.28 13.86
N GLU A 208 -7.15 -2.09 13.09
CA GLU A 208 -5.81 -1.78 12.58
C GLU A 208 -5.82 -1.85 11.07
N MET A 209 -5.16 -0.89 10.44
CA MET A 209 -5.02 -0.84 8.99
C MET A 209 -3.56 -1.10 8.62
N PHE A 210 -3.37 -1.80 7.52
CA PHE A 210 -2.07 -2.00 6.92
C PHE A 210 -1.94 -1.17 5.64
N ALA A 211 -0.97 -0.27 5.62
CA ALA A 211 -0.59 0.45 4.41
C ALA A 211 0.44 -0.39 3.64
N TYR A 212 0.08 -0.81 2.45
CA TYR A 212 0.97 -1.50 1.52
C TYR A 212 1.49 -0.50 0.48
N PHE A 213 2.79 -0.42 0.36
CA PHE A 213 3.46 0.40 -0.63
C PHE A 213 4.72 -0.30 -1.15
N SER A 214 5.21 0.13 -2.31
CA SER A 214 6.38 -0.47 -2.95
C SER A 214 7.53 0.52 -2.95
N VAL A 215 8.72 0.04 -2.64
CA VAL A 215 9.97 0.79 -2.69
C VAL A 215 10.92 0.16 -3.71
N SER A 216 11.73 0.95 -4.40
CA SER A 216 12.77 0.43 -5.29
C SER A 216 13.81 -0.35 -4.48
N GLU A 217 14.38 -1.41 -5.06
CA GLU A 217 15.49 -2.15 -4.46
C GLU A 217 16.71 -1.25 -4.18
N SER A 218 16.89 -0.19 -4.97
CA SER A 218 17.96 0.80 -4.79
C SER A 218 17.69 1.79 -3.65
N ASP A 219 16.48 1.86 -3.12
CA ASP A 219 16.05 2.79 -2.09
C ASP A 219 16.76 2.51 -0.76
N GLU A 220 17.08 3.57 -0.01
CA GLU A 220 17.66 3.46 1.32
C GLU A 220 16.73 2.73 2.30
N LEU A 221 15.41 2.90 2.15
CA LEU A 221 14.42 2.21 2.96
C LEU A 221 14.47 0.69 2.76
N ALA A 222 14.71 0.22 1.53
CA ALA A 222 14.85 -1.19 1.21
C ALA A 222 16.07 -1.83 1.88
N ARG A 223 17.13 -1.05 2.11
CA ARG A 223 18.37 -1.48 2.78
C ARG A 223 18.31 -1.34 4.30
N SER A 224 17.32 -0.64 4.81
CA SER A 224 17.17 -0.41 6.24
C SER A 224 16.66 -1.69 6.94
N THR A 225 17.44 -2.21 7.87
CA THR A 225 17.04 -3.35 8.73
C THR A 225 16.25 -2.93 9.97
N ARG A 226 15.81 -1.68 10.05
CA ARG A 226 15.13 -1.13 11.25
C ARG A 226 13.61 -1.36 11.19
N PHE A 227 13.18 -2.62 11.10
CA PHE A 227 11.77 -2.95 11.22
C PHE A 227 11.26 -2.71 12.64
N GLY A 228 10.02 -2.25 12.75
CA GLY A 228 9.35 -2.01 14.03
C GLY A 228 9.68 -0.67 14.73
N THR A 229 10.63 0.11 14.20
CA THR A 229 11.00 1.42 14.77
C THR A 229 10.87 2.59 13.80
N GLN A 230 10.73 2.32 12.50
CA GLN A 230 10.58 3.38 11.50
C GLN A 230 9.16 3.92 11.51
N GLU A 231 9.01 5.14 11.99
CA GLU A 231 7.74 5.86 11.94
C GLU A 231 7.43 6.35 10.53
N ILE A 232 6.17 6.27 10.18
CA ILE A 232 5.61 6.80 8.94
C ILE A 232 4.41 7.70 9.26
N SER A 233 4.06 8.55 8.30
CA SER A 233 2.79 9.26 8.30
C SER A 233 2.01 8.88 7.06
N PHE A 234 0.74 8.51 7.23
CA PHE A 234 -0.15 8.23 6.11
C PHE A 234 -1.06 9.42 5.86
N ARG A 235 -1.06 9.89 4.62
CA ARG A 235 -1.95 10.94 4.12
C ARG A 235 -2.94 10.33 3.13
N SER A 236 -4.22 10.31 3.49
CA SER A 236 -5.28 9.87 2.59
C SER A 236 -5.43 10.83 1.39
N VAL A 237 -5.90 10.30 0.25
CA VAL A 237 -6.36 11.12 -0.88
C VAL A 237 -7.52 12.03 -0.45
N ASN A 238 -8.38 11.54 0.45
CA ASN A 238 -9.43 12.37 1.06
C ASN A 238 -8.81 13.32 2.08
N LYS A 239 -8.75 14.61 1.71
CA LYS A 239 -8.16 15.68 2.54
C LYS A 239 -8.91 15.93 3.86
N ALA A 240 -10.14 15.44 4.01
CA ALA A 240 -10.90 15.53 5.25
C ALA A 240 -10.38 14.59 6.34
N ILE A 241 -9.62 13.55 5.95
CA ILE A 241 -9.00 12.62 6.89
C ILE A 241 -7.66 13.21 7.36
N PRO A 242 -7.42 13.34 8.66
CA PRO A 242 -6.16 13.83 9.18
C PRO A 242 -5.01 12.88 8.81
N VAL A 243 -3.78 13.39 8.84
CA VAL A 243 -2.59 12.56 8.68
C VAL A 243 -2.46 11.65 9.90
N VAL A 244 -2.36 10.35 9.66
CA VAL A 244 -2.29 9.34 10.71
C VAL A 244 -0.88 8.75 10.76
N SER A 245 -0.32 8.62 11.96
CA SER A 245 0.99 8.01 12.17
C SER A 245 0.88 6.48 12.20
N GLY A 246 1.92 5.83 11.71
CA GLY A 246 2.05 4.38 11.73
C GLY A 246 3.51 3.95 11.85
N ILE A 247 3.74 2.65 11.84
CA ILE A 247 5.08 2.05 11.98
C ILE A 247 5.24 0.98 10.90
N ILE A 248 6.40 0.98 10.22
CA ILE A 248 6.76 -0.11 9.31
C ILE A 248 6.97 -1.38 10.12
N ASP A 249 6.17 -2.40 9.83
CA ASP A 249 6.22 -3.67 10.57
C ASP A 249 6.73 -4.85 9.72
N ALA A 250 6.69 -4.75 8.40
CA ALA A 250 7.17 -5.80 7.53
C ALA A 250 7.72 -5.27 6.20
N LEU A 251 8.71 -5.97 5.68
CA LEU A 251 9.25 -5.83 4.34
C LEU A 251 9.20 -7.20 3.66
N SER A 252 8.83 -7.24 2.38
CA SER A 252 8.88 -8.48 1.60
C SER A 252 10.33 -8.97 1.51
N GLY A 253 10.55 -10.25 1.74
CA GLY A 253 11.85 -10.89 1.50
C GLY A 253 12.15 -11.15 0.03
N THR A 254 11.30 -10.69 -0.89
CA THR A 254 11.41 -10.91 -2.33
C THR A 254 11.21 -9.62 -3.10
N VAL A 255 11.96 -9.47 -4.18
CA VAL A 255 11.81 -8.39 -5.17
C VAL A 255 10.83 -8.84 -6.25
N ASP A 256 9.87 -8.01 -6.60
CA ASP A 256 9.05 -8.24 -7.80
C ASP A 256 9.93 -7.99 -9.05
N ALA A 257 10.28 -9.07 -9.75
CA ALA A 257 11.17 -9.01 -10.92
C ALA A 257 10.60 -8.17 -12.07
N ARG A 258 9.29 -7.96 -12.12
CA ARG A 258 8.64 -7.16 -13.16
C ARG A 258 8.79 -5.65 -12.91
N THR A 259 8.83 -5.23 -11.68
CA THR A 259 8.85 -3.81 -11.27
C THR A 259 10.17 -3.38 -10.62
N GLY A 260 11.02 -4.34 -10.19
CA GLY A 260 12.24 -4.07 -9.43
C GLY A 260 11.97 -3.47 -8.04
N THR A 261 10.79 -3.74 -7.48
CA THR A 261 10.36 -3.17 -6.22
C THR A 261 10.17 -4.22 -5.14
N ILE A 262 10.28 -3.78 -3.90
CA ILE A 262 10.05 -4.54 -2.69
C ILE A 262 8.78 -4.01 -2.03
N SER A 263 7.87 -4.91 -1.66
CA SER A 263 6.65 -4.52 -0.94
C SER A 263 6.94 -4.28 0.53
N VAL A 264 6.48 -3.15 1.03
CA VAL A 264 6.57 -2.73 2.43
C VAL A 264 5.18 -2.64 3.02
N ARG A 265 5.06 -3.05 4.27
CA ARG A 265 3.83 -2.94 5.05
C ARG A 265 4.08 -2.06 6.27
N ALA A 266 3.20 -1.08 6.47
CA ALA A 266 3.16 -0.31 7.69
C ALA A 266 1.82 -0.48 8.40
N ARG A 267 1.87 -0.62 9.71
CA ARG A 267 0.72 -0.73 10.58
C ARG A 267 0.28 0.65 11.05
N ILE A 268 -1.02 0.94 10.90
CA ILE A 268 -1.64 2.21 11.23
C ILE A 268 -2.84 1.94 12.16
N PRO A 269 -2.87 2.47 13.38
CA PRO A 269 -4.02 2.35 14.27
C PRO A 269 -5.21 3.14 13.69
N ASN A 270 -6.41 2.56 13.73
CA ASN A 270 -7.64 3.19 13.22
C ASN A 270 -8.74 3.23 14.29
N LYS A 271 -8.40 3.78 15.46
CA LYS A 271 -9.30 3.83 16.63
C LYS A 271 -10.63 4.55 16.32
N ASP A 272 -10.55 5.61 15.51
CA ASP A 272 -11.70 6.43 15.14
C ASP A 272 -12.51 5.87 13.96
N LYS A 273 -12.07 4.72 13.39
CA LYS A 273 -12.70 4.04 12.24
C LYS A 273 -12.93 4.95 11.02
N ILE A 274 -12.02 5.92 10.81
CA ILE A 274 -12.08 6.87 9.69
C ILE A 274 -11.38 6.36 8.43
N LEU A 275 -10.57 5.33 8.56
CA LEU A 275 -9.88 4.68 7.46
C LEU A 275 -10.66 3.43 7.03
N TYR A 276 -10.85 3.28 5.73
CA TYR A 276 -11.61 2.18 5.14
C TYR A 276 -10.67 1.22 4.38
N ASP A 277 -11.06 -0.03 4.33
CA ASP A 277 -10.40 -1.05 3.51
C ASP A 277 -10.48 -0.65 2.03
N GLY A 278 -9.36 -0.78 1.29
CA GLY A 278 -9.24 -0.33 -0.09
C GLY A 278 -8.93 1.17 -0.28
N SER A 279 -8.88 1.97 0.80
CA SER A 279 -8.51 3.40 0.69
C SER A 279 -7.10 3.56 0.14
N THR A 280 -6.91 4.59 -0.69
CA THR A 280 -5.61 4.96 -1.25
C THR A 280 -5.06 6.23 -0.62
N GLY A 281 -3.75 6.35 -0.63
CA GLY A 281 -3.09 7.52 -0.07
C GLY A 281 -1.59 7.50 -0.33
N THR A 282 -0.89 8.32 0.42
CA THR A 282 0.56 8.46 0.36
C THR A 282 1.16 8.22 1.74
N VAL A 283 2.10 7.30 1.80
CA VAL A 283 2.96 7.11 2.97
C VAL A 283 4.12 8.08 2.88
N LEU A 284 4.34 8.83 3.93
CA LEU A 284 5.44 9.78 4.11
C LEU A 284 6.44 9.13 5.06
N VAL A 285 7.62 8.85 4.57
CA VAL A 285 8.74 8.31 5.38
C VAL A 285 9.75 9.41 5.62
N SER A 286 10.02 9.70 6.89
CA SER A 286 11.05 10.68 7.25
C SER A 286 12.43 10.05 7.07
N SER A 287 13.25 10.65 6.21
CA SER A 287 14.68 10.31 6.02
C SER A 287 15.53 11.40 6.60
N LYS A 288 16.36 11.06 7.59
CA LYS A 288 17.32 12.00 8.19
C LYS A 288 18.68 11.81 7.54
N LYS A 289 19.07 12.77 6.71
CA LYS A 289 20.41 12.81 6.13
C LYS A 289 21.29 13.72 6.97
N THR A 290 22.40 13.17 7.43
CA THR A 290 23.39 13.89 8.24
C THR A 290 24.61 14.20 7.38
N ASN A 291 25.27 15.31 7.68
CA ASN A 291 26.50 15.75 7.00
C ASN A 291 26.31 15.92 5.48
N CYS A 292 25.15 16.44 5.06
CA CYS A 292 24.85 16.74 3.66
C CYS A 292 25.03 18.23 3.35
N ILE A 293 25.35 18.55 2.11
CA ILE A 293 25.36 19.91 1.59
C ILE A 293 23.97 20.19 1.02
N VAL A 294 23.38 21.30 1.44
CA VAL A 294 22.05 21.71 0.99
C VAL A 294 22.14 23.05 0.29
N ILE A 295 21.48 23.17 -0.85
CA ILE A 295 21.44 24.39 -1.65
C ILE A 295 19.98 24.78 -1.94
N PRO A 296 19.64 26.07 -1.99
CA PRO A 296 18.30 26.47 -2.41
C PRO A 296 18.08 26.15 -3.90
N GLN A 297 16.84 25.79 -4.27
CA GLN A 297 16.48 25.53 -5.68
C GLN A 297 16.75 26.74 -6.57
N THR A 298 16.62 27.97 -6.04
CA THR A 298 16.90 29.22 -6.73
C THR A 298 18.38 29.43 -7.10
N ALA A 299 19.30 28.67 -6.48
CA ALA A 299 20.71 28.66 -6.82
C ALA A 299 21.04 27.79 -8.02
N THR A 300 20.10 26.97 -8.48
CA THR A 300 20.32 26.02 -9.55
C THR A 300 19.71 26.50 -10.87
N TYR A 301 20.30 26.08 -11.98
CA TYR A 301 19.72 26.21 -13.32
C TYR A 301 19.99 24.94 -14.12
N GLU A 302 19.14 24.68 -15.09
CA GLU A 302 19.17 23.45 -15.87
C GLU A 302 19.57 23.73 -17.32
N ILE A 303 20.52 22.96 -17.83
CA ILE A 303 20.90 22.94 -19.23
C ILE A 303 20.97 21.48 -19.70
N GLN A 304 20.24 21.12 -20.74
CA GLN A 304 20.26 19.77 -21.36
C GLN A 304 20.06 18.66 -20.31
N ASN A 305 19.07 18.79 -19.45
CA ASN A 305 18.74 17.82 -18.40
C ASN A 305 19.86 17.61 -17.36
N ARG A 306 20.73 18.61 -17.20
CA ARG A 306 21.78 18.64 -16.17
C ARG A 306 21.64 19.87 -15.31
N MET A 307 21.79 19.69 -13.99
CA MET A 307 21.74 20.79 -13.04
C MET A 307 23.12 21.41 -12.86
N PHE A 308 23.13 22.75 -12.78
CA PHE A 308 24.34 23.55 -12.59
C PHE A 308 24.10 24.59 -11.49
N VAL A 309 25.19 24.98 -10.85
CA VAL A 309 25.25 26.11 -9.92
C VAL A 309 26.42 27.02 -10.30
N TYR A 310 26.36 28.30 -9.93
CA TYR A 310 27.52 29.17 -10.04
C TYR A 310 28.29 29.19 -8.73
N LYS A 311 29.51 28.62 -8.78
CA LYS A 311 30.50 28.71 -7.71
C LYS A 311 31.30 30.01 -7.86
N VAL A 312 31.56 30.69 -6.77
CA VAL A 312 32.38 31.91 -6.78
C VAL A 312 33.83 31.52 -6.57
N MET A 313 34.66 31.73 -7.59
CA MET A 313 36.11 31.50 -7.56
C MET A 313 36.81 32.80 -8.00
N ASP A 314 37.71 33.29 -7.18
CA ASP A 314 38.46 34.55 -7.41
C ASP A 314 37.55 35.73 -7.81
N GLY A 315 36.39 35.85 -7.14
CA GLY A 315 35.40 36.90 -7.38
C GLY A 315 34.60 36.77 -8.68
N ARG A 316 34.68 35.63 -9.36
CA ARG A 316 33.96 35.37 -10.62
C ARG A 316 33.05 34.13 -10.52
N ALA A 317 31.95 34.17 -11.26
CA ALA A 317 31.03 33.07 -11.37
C ALA A 317 31.59 31.95 -12.28
N VAL A 318 31.72 30.75 -11.76
CA VAL A 318 32.16 29.55 -12.48
C VAL A 318 31.02 28.52 -12.47
N SER A 319 30.53 28.15 -13.65
CA SER A 319 29.49 27.15 -13.81
C SER A 319 30.00 25.77 -13.37
N THR A 320 29.33 25.15 -12.44
CA THR A 320 29.71 23.82 -11.90
C THR A 320 28.53 22.88 -12.01
N SER A 321 28.71 21.73 -12.65
CA SER A 321 27.67 20.68 -12.72
C SER A 321 27.51 20.04 -11.37
N VAL A 322 26.25 19.82 -10.95
CA VAL A 322 25.90 19.20 -9.68
C VAL A 322 24.89 18.09 -9.89
N GLU A 323 25.02 17.03 -9.10
CA GLU A 323 23.95 16.05 -8.91
C GLU A 323 23.21 16.39 -7.63
N VAL A 324 21.91 16.49 -7.72
CA VAL A 324 21.07 16.90 -6.61
C VAL A 324 19.90 15.95 -6.40
N GLU A 325 19.48 15.83 -5.15
CA GLU A 325 18.29 15.07 -4.73
C GLU A 325 17.29 16.02 -4.10
N ASP A 326 16.02 15.93 -4.51
CA ASP A 326 14.95 16.73 -3.93
C ASP A 326 14.60 16.23 -2.52
N ILE A 327 14.55 17.15 -1.56
CA ILE A 327 14.16 16.87 -0.16
C ILE A 327 12.63 16.72 -0.04
N GLY A 328 11.88 17.08 -1.06
CA GLY A 328 10.41 17.07 -1.04
C GLY A 328 9.78 18.28 -0.33
N ASN A 329 10.56 19.33 -0.01
CA ASN A 329 10.07 20.57 0.59
C ASN A 329 9.79 21.69 -0.45
N GLY A 330 10.15 21.46 -1.73
CA GLY A 330 9.98 22.40 -2.82
C GLY A 330 10.84 23.66 -2.71
N LYS A 331 11.88 23.67 -1.88
CA LYS A 331 12.74 24.85 -1.64
C LYS A 331 14.23 24.55 -1.72
N GLU A 332 14.65 23.36 -1.35
CA GLU A 332 16.04 22.99 -1.18
C GLU A 332 16.35 21.66 -1.89
N TYR A 333 17.58 21.53 -2.36
CA TYR A 333 18.17 20.29 -2.85
C TYR A 333 19.32 19.83 -1.96
N ILE A 334 19.47 18.52 -1.80
CA ILE A 334 20.69 17.91 -1.25
C ILE A 334 21.65 17.68 -2.41
N VAL A 335 22.88 18.12 -2.26
CA VAL A 335 23.94 17.90 -3.24
C VAL A 335 24.58 16.55 -2.99
N LEU A 336 24.49 15.68 -4.01
CA LEU A 336 25.13 14.35 -4.00
C LEU A 336 26.58 14.42 -4.51
N SER A 337 26.81 15.24 -5.54
CA SER A 337 28.15 15.45 -6.12
C SER A 337 28.30 16.84 -6.76
N GLY A 338 29.54 17.30 -6.95
CA GLY A 338 29.88 18.56 -7.63
C GLY A 338 30.26 19.72 -6.71
N LEU A 339 29.87 19.73 -5.42
CA LEU A 339 30.22 20.75 -4.45
C LEU A 339 30.86 20.16 -3.19
N LYS A 340 31.62 20.97 -2.49
CA LYS A 340 32.29 20.62 -1.22
C LYS A 340 31.94 21.64 -0.13
N ALA A 341 32.07 21.22 1.12
CA ALA A 341 32.01 22.12 2.25
C ALA A 341 33.08 23.20 2.13
N GLY A 342 32.71 24.46 2.37
CA GLY A 342 33.54 25.62 2.15
C GLY A 342 33.45 26.27 0.77
N ASP A 343 32.80 25.62 -0.20
CA ASP A 343 32.53 26.23 -1.49
C ASP A 343 31.52 27.38 -1.32
N LYS A 344 31.76 28.48 -2.05
CA LYS A 344 30.87 29.63 -2.08
C LYS A 344 30.04 29.61 -3.35
N ILE A 345 28.72 29.68 -3.24
CA ILE A 345 27.80 29.65 -4.38
C ILE A 345 26.92 30.90 -4.40
N VAL A 346 26.37 31.19 -5.59
CA VAL A 346 25.33 32.19 -5.76
C VAL A 346 23.97 31.53 -5.45
N THR A 347 23.20 32.14 -4.53
CA THR A 347 21.94 31.56 -4.05
C THR A 347 20.72 32.00 -4.81
N GLU A 348 20.76 33.14 -5.48
CA GLU A 348 19.66 33.67 -6.27
C GLU A 348 20.13 34.30 -7.59
N GLY A 349 19.30 34.20 -8.63
CA GLY A 349 19.58 34.81 -9.94
C GLY A 349 20.52 33.99 -10.82
N ALA A 350 20.74 32.72 -10.53
CA ALA A 350 21.61 31.83 -11.31
C ALA A 350 21.24 31.79 -12.79
N GLY A 351 19.96 31.81 -13.16
CA GLY A 351 19.50 31.81 -14.56
C GLY A 351 19.82 33.09 -15.35
N LEU A 352 20.23 34.18 -14.69
CA LEU A 352 20.59 35.45 -15.31
C LEU A 352 22.10 35.67 -15.41
N LEU A 353 22.90 34.84 -14.74
CA LEU A 353 24.35 34.89 -14.74
C LEU A 353 24.96 34.24 -16.01
N ARG A 354 26.14 34.73 -16.37
CA ARG A 354 26.99 34.11 -17.39
C ARG A 354 28.33 33.72 -16.78
N GLU A 355 28.94 32.72 -17.35
CA GLU A 355 30.30 32.31 -16.99
C GLU A 355 31.26 33.47 -16.99
N GLY A 356 32.08 33.59 -15.93
CA GLY A 356 33.07 34.65 -15.79
C GLY A 356 32.56 36.01 -15.32
N THR A 357 31.23 36.15 -15.03
CA THR A 357 30.67 37.41 -14.50
C THR A 357 31.32 37.73 -13.16
N GLU A 358 31.79 38.97 -13.00
CA GLU A 358 32.31 39.48 -11.70
C GLU A 358 31.17 39.62 -10.68
N ILE A 359 31.35 39.00 -9.55
CA ILE A 359 30.39 38.99 -8.45
C ILE A 359 30.83 39.95 -7.36
N SER A 360 30.05 41.04 -7.21
CA SER A 360 30.21 41.94 -6.05
C SER A 360 29.45 41.35 -4.87
N GLU A 361 30.14 41.08 -3.78
CA GLU A 361 29.60 40.30 -2.67
C GLU A 361 28.60 41.08 -1.82
N SER A 362 27.37 40.56 -1.67
CA SER A 362 26.59 40.85 -0.45
C SER A 362 26.55 39.55 0.38
N ILE A 363 27.25 39.54 1.49
CA ILE A 363 27.18 38.42 2.42
C ILE A 363 25.80 38.45 3.09
N THR A 364 24.93 37.56 2.71
CA THR A 364 23.72 37.30 3.49
C THR A 364 24.08 36.37 4.62
N ALA A 365 24.43 36.96 5.79
CA ALA A 365 24.54 36.19 7.02
C ALA A 365 23.15 35.68 7.40
N LYS A 366 22.85 34.42 7.09
CA LYS A 366 21.67 33.74 7.62
C LYS A 366 21.94 33.49 9.11
N ASN A 367 21.30 34.29 9.96
CA ASN A 367 21.35 34.12 11.40
C ASN A 367 21.04 32.65 11.75
N ALA A 368 21.96 32.04 12.47
CA ALA A 368 21.73 30.85 13.25
C ALA A 368 20.64 31.18 14.30
N SER A 369 19.40 30.89 14.00
CA SER A 369 18.35 30.80 15.00
C SER A 369 18.11 29.33 15.31
N LEU A 370 18.36 29.02 16.56
CA LEU A 370 18.18 27.81 17.35
C LEU A 370 16.91 27.01 17.02
#